data_8f92dbb9d743dc1a0b3c071136ffef53
#
_entry.id   8f92dbb9d743dc1a0b3c071136ffef53
#
_cell.length_a   1.000
_cell.length_b   1.000
_cell.length_c   1.000
_cell.angle_alpha   90.00
_cell.angle_beta   90.00
_cell.angle_gamma   90.00
#
_symmetry.space_group_name_H-M   'P 1'
#
loop_
_entity.id
_entity.type
_entity.pdbx_description
1 polymer ?
#
loop_
_entity_poly.entity_id
_entity_poly.type
_entity_poly.pdbx_seq_one_letter_code
_entity_poly.pdbx_strand_id
1 'polypeptide(L)'
;MASNRKQPFGYRMEFGEYTPHPAEAETVRRIYQTYLAGASYQELVEALQERGVAYDEVKLWNKNMVARILEDKRYIGTDRYPAILPEEQYRGAQERRRDRAVPTRKTPAQMELRRLCGGPPPAWVEQQTLTLLNRLIQDPESIVPGRTEVEEPAEARRLRRELDEALHSPPVDGERAR
;
A
#
# COMPACT_ATOMS: atom_id res chain seq x y z
N MET A 1 19.50 -0.65 -24.61
CA MET A 1 19.38 0.79 -24.33
C MET A 1 17.91 1.07 -23.99
N ALA A 2 17.63 1.71 -22.85
CA ALA A 2 16.26 2.03 -22.48
C ALA A 2 15.78 3.19 -23.36
N SER A 3 14.92 2.91 -24.34
CA SER A 3 14.24 3.95 -25.10
C SER A 3 13.36 4.73 -24.14
N ASN A 4 13.75 5.96 -23.86
CA ASN A 4 12.96 6.88 -23.04
C ASN A 4 12.08 7.66 -24.01
N ARG A 5 10.80 7.26 -24.10
CA ARG A 5 9.82 7.96 -24.94
C ARG A 5 9.78 9.44 -24.54
N LYS A 6 10.18 10.31 -25.47
CA LYS A 6 10.25 11.76 -25.22
C LYS A 6 8.88 12.42 -25.15
N GLN A 7 7.85 11.80 -25.73
CA GLN A 7 6.48 12.32 -25.81
C GLN A 7 5.53 11.42 -25.00
N PRO A 8 4.49 12.01 -24.38
CA PRO A 8 3.46 11.23 -23.71
C PRO A 8 2.75 10.32 -24.72
N PHE A 9 2.38 9.11 -24.28
CA PHE A 9 1.55 8.23 -25.09
C PHE A 9 0.20 8.91 -25.38
N GLY A 10 -0.30 8.80 -26.58
CA GLY A 10 -1.51 9.49 -27.01
C GLY A 10 -1.29 10.83 -27.71
N TYR A 11 -0.08 11.36 -27.68
CA TYR A 11 0.25 12.63 -28.31
C TYR A 11 1.47 12.52 -29.23
N ARG A 12 1.45 13.35 -30.25
CA ARG A 12 2.58 13.62 -31.15
C ARG A 12 2.84 15.12 -31.23
N MET A 13 4.04 15.51 -31.59
CA MET A 13 4.37 16.90 -31.83
C MET A 13 4.27 17.20 -33.32
N GLU A 14 3.44 18.17 -33.68
CA GLU A 14 3.28 18.69 -35.05
C GLU A 14 3.44 20.19 -35.01
N PHE A 15 4.32 20.71 -35.84
CA PHE A 15 4.56 22.17 -35.98
C PHE A 15 4.84 22.90 -34.65
N GLY A 16 5.44 22.21 -33.66
CA GLY A 16 5.74 22.79 -32.35
C GLY A 16 4.63 22.65 -31.31
N GLU A 17 3.47 22.11 -31.66
CA GLU A 17 2.33 21.89 -30.79
C GLU A 17 2.06 20.39 -30.58
N TYR A 18 1.51 20.06 -29.41
CA TYR A 18 1.07 18.68 -29.15
C TYR A 18 -0.32 18.47 -29.71
N THR A 19 -0.46 17.45 -30.56
CA THR A 19 -1.74 17.01 -31.12
C THR A 19 -2.02 15.56 -30.70
N PRO A 20 -3.28 15.17 -30.50
CA PRO A 20 -3.62 13.77 -30.23
C PRO A 20 -3.23 12.88 -31.43
N HIS A 21 -2.47 11.81 -31.15
CA HIS A 21 -2.21 10.78 -32.15
C HIS A 21 -3.42 9.85 -32.23
N PRO A 22 -4.13 9.75 -33.38
CA PRO A 22 -5.44 9.10 -33.42
C PRO A 22 -5.48 7.68 -32.83
N ALA A 23 -4.56 6.81 -33.24
CA ALA A 23 -4.52 5.43 -32.79
C ALA A 23 -4.17 5.30 -31.29
N GLU A 24 -3.21 6.12 -30.82
CA GLU A 24 -2.81 6.09 -29.41
C GLU A 24 -3.88 6.75 -28.52
N ALA A 25 -4.49 7.84 -28.96
CA ALA A 25 -5.58 8.49 -28.24
C ALA A 25 -6.78 7.55 -28.08
N GLU A 26 -7.11 6.78 -29.11
CA GLU A 26 -8.15 5.76 -29.04
C GLU A 26 -7.76 4.65 -28.02
N THR A 27 -6.51 4.26 -28.01
CA THR A 27 -6.00 3.31 -27.02
C THR A 27 -6.12 3.85 -25.60
N VAL A 28 -5.80 5.13 -25.36
CA VAL A 28 -5.97 5.78 -24.05
C VAL A 28 -7.44 5.77 -23.63
N ARG A 29 -8.37 6.16 -24.50
CA ARG A 29 -9.82 6.11 -24.21
C ARG A 29 -10.26 4.71 -23.80
N ARG A 30 -9.80 3.70 -24.54
CA ARG A 30 -10.13 2.29 -24.25
C ARG A 30 -9.57 1.81 -22.92
N ILE A 31 -8.33 2.18 -22.57
CA ILE A 31 -7.75 1.87 -21.27
C ILE A 31 -8.65 2.40 -20.14
N TYR A 32 -9.09 3.66 -20.23
CA TYR A 32 -9.97 4.25 -19.24
C TYR A 32 -11.35 3.57 -19.19
N GLN A 33 -11.98 3.33 -20.33
CA GLN A 33 -13.28 2.66 -20.39
C GLN A 33 -13.22 1.25 -19.79
N THR A 34 -12.24 0.45 -20.19
CA THR A 34 -12.07 -0.92 -19.71
C THR A 34 -11.71 -0.95 -18.22
N TYR A 35 -10.89 0.01 -17.76
CA TYR A 35 -10.58 0.17 -16.34
C TYR A 35 -11.83 0.51 -15.53
N LEU A 36 -12.63 1.46 -15.96
CA LEU A 36 -13.89 1.85 -15.33
C LEU A 36 -14.93 0.71 -15.33
N ALA A 37 -14.94 -0.11 -16.38
CA ALA A 37 -15.78 -1.31 -16.46
C ALA A 37 -15.39 -2.44 -15.48
N GLY A 38 -14.21 -2.33 -14.81
CA GLY A 38 -13.85 -3.29 -13.79
C GLY A 38 -12.49 -3.95 -13.93
N ALA A 39 -11.84 -3.83 -15.07
CA ALA A 39 -10.59 -4.52 -15.35
C ALA A 39 -9.47 -4.15 -14.36
N SER A 40 -8.60 -5.11 -14.11
CA SER A 40 -7.33 -4.92 -13.40
C SER A 40 -6.25 -4.40 -14.36
N TYR A 41 -5.14 -3.90 -13.80
CA TYR A 41 -3.98 -3.49 -14.61
C TYR A 41 -3.39 -4.66 -15.41
N GLN A 42 -3.48 -5.88 -14.89
CA GLN A 42 -2.99 -7.07 -15.58
C GLN A 42 -3.83 -7.39 -16.82
N GLU A 43 -5.15 -7.42 -16.68
CA GLU A 43 -6.08 -7.67 -17.80
C GLU A 43 -5.95 -6.60 -18.88
N LEU A 44 -5.71 -5.34 -18.49
CA LEU A 44 -5.44 -4.25 -19.44
C LEU A 44 -4.14 -4.49 -20.23
N VAL A 45 -3.09 -4.93 -19.56
CA VAL A 45 -1.82 -5.27 -20.22
C VAL A 45 -2.00 -6.41 -21.20
N GLU A 46 -2.67 -7.48 -20.81
CA GLU A 46 -2.96 -8.65 -21.65
C GLU A 46 -3.78 -8.27 -22.88
N ALA A 47 -4.85 -7.52 -22.70
CA ALA A 47 -5.70 -7.04 -23.80
C ALA A 47 -4.95 -6.11 -24.78
N LEU A 48 -3.99 -5.32 -24.32
CA LEU A 48 -3.16 -4.46 -25.17
C LEU A 48 -2.13 -5.28 -25.97
N GLN A 49 -1.55 -6.31 -25.34
CA GLN A 49 -0.60 -7.21 -25.96
C GLN A 49 -1.29 -8.11 -27.02
N GLU A 50 -2.44 -8.69 -26.70
CA GLU A 50 -3.24 -9.51 -27.64
C GLU A 50 -3.65 -8.77 -28.90
N ARG A 51 -3.90 -7.47 -28.77
CA ARG A 51 -4.22 -6.60 -29.91
C ARG A 51 -3.01 -6.10 -30.69
N GLY A 52 -1.80 -6.46 -30.28
CA GLY A 52 -0.57 -6.02 -30.91
C GLY A 52 -0.33 -4.51 -30.80
N VAL A 53 -0.96 -3.83 -29.82
CA VAL A 53 -0.73 -2.39 -29.63
C VAL A 53 0.66 -2.20 -29.05
N ALA A 54 1.55 -1.56 -29.79
CA ALA A 54 2.87 -1.21 -29.30
C ALA A 54 2.81 0.02 -28.40
N TYR A 55 3.51 0.00 -27.26
CA TYR A 55 3.74 1.20 -26.46
C TYR A 55 4.86 2.06 -27.05
N ASP A 56 5.92 1.39 -27.51
CA ASP A 56 7.11 1.95 -28.14
C ASP A 56 7.72 0.86 -29.02
N GLU A 57 8.64 1.18 -29.92
CA GLU A 57 9.29 0.23 -30.85
C GLU A 57 9.94 -0.98 -30.13
N VAL A 58 10.35 -0.81 -28.88
CA VAL A 58 11.13 -1.80 -28.12
C VAL A 58 10.41 -2.29 -26.85
N LYS A 59 9.43 -1.56 -26.32
CA LYS A 59 8.84 -1.86 -25.00
C LYS A 59 7.47 -2.49 -25.11
N LEU A 60 7.32 -3.65 -24.50
CA LEU A 60 6.03 -4.25 -24.23
C LEU A 60 5.30 -3.54 -23.09
N TRP A 61 3.98 -3.55 -23.14
CA TRP A 61 3.14 -3.04 -22.08
C TRP A 61 3.40 -3.74 -20.74
N ASN A 62 3.38 -2.96 -19.66
CA ASN A 62 3.43 -3.45 -18.30
C ASN A 62 2.49 -2.65 -17.39
N LYS A 63 2.23 -3.15 -16.18
CA LYS A 63 1.32 -2.54 -15.19
C LYS A 63 1.68 -1.09 -14.86
N ASN A 64 2.97 -0.77 -14.80
CA ASN A 64 3.43 0.58 -14.47
C ASN A 64 3.11 1.57 -15.59
N MET A 65 3.16 1.14 -16.85
CA MET A 65 2.76 1.99 -17.99
C MET A 65 1.27 2.29 -17.96
N VAL A 66 0.44 1.28 -17.70
CA VAL A 66 -1.01 1.44 -17.54
C VAL A 66 -1.31 2.37 -16.35
N ALA A 67 -0.66 2.18 -15.21
CA ALA A 67 -0.83 3.04 -14.05
C ALA A 67 -0.48 4.50 -14.36
N ARG A 68 0.64 4.75 -15.05
CA ARG A 68 1.04 6.12 -15.47
C ARG A 68 0.04 6.76 -16.42
N ILE A 69 -0.54 6.00 -17.36
CA ILE A 69 -1.59 6.52 -18.24
C ILE A 69 -2.82 6.91 -17.41
N LEU A 70 -3.26 6.08 -16.48
CA LEU A 70 -4.41 6.38 -15.62
C LEU A 70 -4.15 7.55 -14.64
N GLU A 71 -2.90 7.90 -14.37
CA GLU A 71 -2.50 9.03 -13.50
C GLU A 71 -2.35 10.35 -14.24
N ASP A 72 -2.17 10.31 -15.55
CA ASP A 72 -1.73 11.45 -16.32
C ASP A 72 -2.86 12.47 -16.58
N LYS A 73 -2.79 13.59 -15.89
CA LYS A 73 -3.75 14.70 -16.02
C LYS A 73 -3.74 15.38 -17.41
N ARG A 74 -2.72 15.17 -18.23
CA ARG A 74 -2.65 15.79 -19.57
C ARG A 74 -3.80 15.33 -20.45
N TYR A 75 -4.35 14.14 -20.22
CA TYR A 75 -5.45 13.59 -21.02
C TYR A 75 -6.77 14.33 -20.87
N ILE A 76 -6.98 15.10 -19.81
CA ILE A 76 -8.17 15.94 -19.64
C ILE A 76 -8.02 17.37 -20.23
N GLY A 77 -6.86 17.63 -20.83
CA GLY A 77 -6.53 18.93 -21.38
C GLY A 77 -5.73 19.81 -20.42
N THR A 78 -4.74 20.47 -20.99
CA THR A 78 -3.92 21.50 -20.35
C THR A 78 -3.58 22.55 -21.41
N ASP A 79 -2.95 23.66 -21.01
CA ASP A 79 -2.53 24.72 -21.93
C ASP A 79 -1.72 24.21 -23.14
N ARG A 80 -1.01 23.10 -22.96
CA ARG A 80 -0.12 22.53 -23.99
C ARG A 80 -0.63 21.24 -24.62
N TYR A 81 -1.61 20.57 -24.02
CA TYR A 81 -2.10 19.27 -24.46
C TYR A 81 -3.61 19.30 -24.64
N PRO A 82 -4.12 19.12 -25.88
CA PRO A 82 -5.55 19.00 -26.11
C PRO A 82 -6.16 17.81 -25.36
N ALA A 83 -7.39 17.94 -24.91
CA ALA A 83 -8.08 16.87 -24.20
C ALA A 83 -8.30 15.63 -25.07
N ILE A 84 -7.97 14.46 -24.54
CA ILE A 84 -8.28 13.15 -25.13
C ILE A 84 -9.51 12.54 -24.47
N LEU A 85 -9.71 12.84 -23.17
CA LEU A 85 -10.76 12.29 -22.32
C LEU A 85 -11.61 13.38 -21.68
N PRO A 86 -12.89 13.11 -21.40
CA PRO A 86 -13.68 13.92 -20.48
C PRO A 86 -13.11 13.85 -19.05
N GLU A 87 -13.16 14.97 -18.34
CA GLU A 87 -12.69 15.05 -16.93
C GLU A 87 -13.41 14.05 -16.02
N GLU A 88 -14.67 13.78 -16.29
CA GLU A 88 -15.48 12.82 -15.52
C GLU A 88 -14.88 11.40 -15.54
N GLN A 89 -14.43 10.93 -16.71
CA GLN A 89 -13.79 9.62 -16.84
C GLN A 89 -12.47 9.56 -16.08
N TYR A 90 -11.68 10.64 -16.14
CA TYR A 90 -10.45 10.73 -15.35
C TYR A 90 -10.74 10.67 -13.86
N ARG A 91 -11.69 11.46 -13.36
CA ARG A 91 -12.07 11.50 -11.95
C ARG A 91 -12.57 10.14 -11.46
N GLY A 92 -13.47 9.50 -12.19
CA GLY A 92 -13.94 8.15 -11.87
C GLY A 92 -12.80 7.12 -11.81
N ALA A 93 -11.81 7.21 -12.71
CA ALA A 93 -10.64 6.35 -12.66
C ALA A 93 -9.79 6.61 -11.40
N GLN A 94 -9.61 7.86 -10.96
CA GLN A 94 -8.88 8.17 -9.71
C GLN A 94 -9.62 7.68 -8.46
N GLU A 95 -10.94 7.81 -8.41
CA GLU A 95 -11.77 7.27 -7.32
C GLU A 95 -11.61 5.76 -7.21
N ARG A 96 -11.78 5.04 -8.32
CA ARG A 96 -11.57 3.59 -8.37
C ARG A 96 -10.15 3.17 -7.98
N ARG A 97 -9.13 3.95 -8.33
CA ARG A 97 -7.75 3.68 -7.93
C ARG A 97 -7.56 3.84 -6.43
N ARG A 98 -8.17 4.86 -5.80
CA ARG A 98 -8.14 5.06 -4.35
C ARG A 98 -8.83 3.92 -3.60
N ASP A 99 -9.99 3.48 -4.09
CA ASP A 99 -10.75 2.38 -3.48
C ASP A 99 -9.99 1.04 -3.57
N ARG A 100 -9.21 0.86 -4.63
CA ARG A 100 -8.36 -0.32 -4.83
C ARG A 100 -6.97 -0.22 -4.22
N ALA A 101 -6.59 0.94 -3.70
CA ALA A 101 -5.31 1.14 -3.04
C ALA A 101 -5.28 0.39 -1.70
N VAL A 102 -4.86 -0.86 -1.74
CA VAL A 102 -4.52 -1.60 -0.51
C VAL A 102 -3.25 -0.97 0.05
N PRO A 103 -3.24 -0.57 1.35
CA PRO A 103 -2.03 -0.03 1.96
C PRO A 103 -0.89 -1.04 1.82
N THR A 104 0.10 -0.71 1.00
CA THR A 104 1.25 -1.59 0.73
C THR A 104 2.19 -1.71 1.93
N ARG A 105 2.10 -0.76 2.87
CA ARG A 105 2.85 -0.79 4.12
C ARG A 105 1.93 -1.15 5.27
N LYS A 106 2.31 -2.20 6.01
CA LYS A 106 1.66 -2.53 7.26
C LYS A 106 1.81 -1.36 8.23
N THR A 107 0.73 -1.02 8.91
CA THR A 107 0.76 0.00 9.96
C THR A 107 1.64 -0.49 11.13
N PRO A 108 2.18 0.40 11.95
CA PRO A 108 2.91 0.01 13.16
C PRO A 108 2.11 -0.95 14.05
N ALA A 109 0.80 -0.73 14.19
CA ALA A 109 -0.10 -1.61 14.93
C ALA A 109 -0.19 -3.01 14.33
N GLN A 110 -0.28 -3.12 13.01
CA GLN A 110 -0.28 -4.41 12.32
C GLN A 110 1.06 -5.13 12.44
N MET A 111 2.17 -4.40 12.45
CA MET A 111 3.50 -4.99 12.66
C MET A 111 3.64 -5.53 14.08
N GLU A 112 3.19 -4.78 15.08
CA GLU A 112 3.24 -5.20 16.48
C GLU A 112 2.32 -6.40 16.72
N LEU A 113 1.11 -6.39 16.18
CA LEU A 113 0.18 -7.51 16.25
C LEU A 113 0.80 -8.79 15.66
N ARG A 114 1.48 -8.69 14.54
CA ARG A 114 2.21 -9.83 13.95
C ARG A 114 3.35 -10.32 14.82
N ARG A 115 4.06 -9.41 15.47
CA ARG A 115 5.13 -9.76 16.42
C ARG A 115 4.57 -10.55 17.61
N LEU A 116 3.47 -10.07 18.18
CA LEU A 116 2.81 -10.72 19.31
C LEU A 116 2.22 -12.10 18.95
N CYS A 117 1.69 -12.25 17.74
CA CYS A 117 1.13 -13.52 17.26
C CYS A 117 2.19 -14.51 16.72
N GLY A 118 3.47 -14.12 16.66
CA GLY A 118 4.52 -14.96 16.08
C GLY A 118 4.37 -15.19 14.55
N GLY A 119 3.47 -14.45 13.86
CA GLY A 119 3.17 -14.62 12.44
C GLY A 119 1.98 -13.77 11.98
N PRO A 120 1.40 -14.08 10.81
CA PRO A 120 0.17 -13.42 10.38
C PRO A 120 -0.94 -13.67 11.39
N PRO A 121 -1.57 -12.62 11.97
CA PRO A 121 -2.68 -12.81 12.89
C PRO A 121 -3.87 -13.45 12.16
N PRO A 122 -4.64 -14.33 12.81
CA PRO A 122 -5.90 -14.80 12.28
C PRO A 122 -6.86 -13.62 12.02
N ALA A 123 -7.73 -13.71 11.02
CA ALA A 123 -8.62 -12.63 10.61
C ALA A 123 -9.51 -12.12 11.76
N TRP A 124 -9.95 -12.99 12.65
CA TRP A 124 -10.75 -12.61 13.82
C TRP A 124 -9.95 -11.74 14.82
N VAL A 125 -8.64 -11.98 14.96
CA VAL A 125 -7.76 -11.15 15.82
C VAL A 125 -7.60 -9.75 15.23
N GLU A 126 -7.38 -9.64 13.92
CA GLU A 126 -7.31 -8.33 13.23
C GLU A 126 -8.62 -7.56 13.40
N GLN A 127 -9.76 -8.22 13.21
CA GLN A 127 -11.08 -7.60 13.34
C GLN A 127 -11.36 -7.11 14.76
N GLN A 128 -11.05 -7.91 15.78
CA GLN A 128 -11.21 -7.51 17.18
C GLN A 128 -10.29 -6.36 17.55
N THR A 129 -9.03 -6.39 17.09
CA THR A 129 -8.06 -5.32 17.34
C THR A 129 -8.54 -4.00 16.71
N LEU A 130 -9.03 -4.03 15.47
CA LEU A 130 -9.62 -2.86 14.81
C LEU A 130 -10.84 -2.32 15.57
N THR A 131 -11.71 -3.21 16.07
CA THR A 131 -12.88 -2.82 16.86
C THR A 131 -12.48 -2.15 18.16
N LEU A 132 -11.47 -2.68 18.85
CA LEU A 132 -10.93 -2.08 20.08
C LEU A 132 -10.27 -0.74 19.80
N LEU A 133 -9.45 -0.62 18.75
CA LEU A 133 -8.83 0.64 18.37
C LEU A 133 -9.87 1.71 18.02
N ASN A 134 -10.91 1.36 17.27
CA ASN A 134 -12.00 2.29 16.95
C ASN A 134 -12.77 2.72 18.20
N ARG A 135 -13.00 1.81 19.15
CA ARG A 135 -13.63 2.14 20.44
C ARG A 135 -12.75 3.10 21.26
N LEU A 136 -11.43 2.86 21.30
CA LEU A 136 -10.45 3.75 21.95
C LEU A 136 -10.46 5.17 21.36
N ILE A 137 -10.62 5.28 20.04
CA ILE A 137 -10.66 6.57 19.34
C ILE A 137 -11.98 7.30 19.65
N GLN A 138 -13.10 6.56 19.72
CA GLN A 138 -14.43 7.14 19.95
C GLN A 138 -14.69 7.48 21.42
N ASP A 139 -14.17 6.68 22.34
CA ASP A 139 -14.35 6.84 23.77
C ASP A 139 -13.07 6.44 24.53
N PRO A 140 -12.08 7.34 24.59
CA PRO A 140 -10.82 7.08 25.28
C PRO A 140 -10.97 6.81 26.77
N GLU A 141 -12.03 7.35 27.40
CA GLU A 141 -12.26 7.21 28.84
C GLU A 141 -12.89 5.86 29.21
N SER A 142 -13.49 5.15 28.25
CA SER A 142 -14.05 3.82 28.48
C SER A 142 -12.98 2.76 28.78
N ILE A 143 -11.74 3.03 28.45
CA ILE A 143 -10.60 2.19 28.76
C ILE A 143 -9.86 2.78 29.97
N VAL A 144 -10.50 2.71 31.11
CA VAL A 144 -9.79 2.79 32.35
C VAL A 144 -8.84 1.59 32.37
N PRO A 145 -7.51 1.78 32.46
CA PRO A 145 -6.65 0.65 32.79
C PRO A 145 -7.15 0.11 34.10
N GLY A 146 -8.01 -0.91 34.02
CA GLY A 146 -8.34 -1.68 35.19
C GLY A 146 -6.99 -2.04 35.75
N ARG A 147 -6.73 -1.69 37.00
CA ARG A 147 -5.67 -2.29 37.78
C ARG A 147 -6.06 -3.78 37.85
N THR A 148 -5.79 -4.49 36.77
CA THR A 148 -5.70 -5.93 36.84
C THR A 148 -4.47 -6.11 37.72
N GLU A 149 -4.70 -6.25 39.01
CA GLU A 149 -3.79 -7.05 39.83
C GLU A 149 -3.81 -8.40 39.11
N VAL A 150 -2.92 -8.53 38.13
CA VAL A 150 -2.55 -9.82 37.61
C VAL A 150 -1.94 -10.45 38.86
N GLU A 151 -2.70 -11.32 39.51
CA GLU A 151 -2.12 -12.14 40.57
C GLU A 151 -0.95 -12.87 39.93
N GLU A 152 0.22 -12.34 40.24
CA GLU A 152 1.48 -12.91 39.74
C GLU A 152 1.49 -14.36 40.15
N PRO A 153 1.61 -15.34 39.24
CA PRO A 153 1.58 -16.74 39.58
C PRO A 153 2.55 -17.01 40.76
N ALA A 154 2.15 -17.84 41.68
CA ALA A 154 2.94 -18.12 42.87
C ALA A 154 4.40 -18.50 42.56
N GLU A 155 4.61 -19.13 41.40
CA GLU A 155 5.91 -19.50 40.88
C GLU A 155 6.74 -18.28 40.44
N ALA A 156 6.13 -17.27 39.82
CA ALA A 156 6.78 -16.02 39.42
C ALA A 156 7.20 -15.19 40.65
N ARG A 157 6.34 -15.14 41.68
CA ARG A 157 6.68 -14.51 42.97
C ARG A 157 7.85 -15.20 43.68
N ARG A 158 7.92 -16.54 43.59
CA ARG A 158 9.02 -17.31 44.14
C ARG A 158 10.34 -17.04 43.43
N LEU A 159 10.35 -17.11 42.09
CA LEU A 159 11.53 -16.83 41.27
C LEU A 159 12.03 -15.36 41.44
N ARG A 160 11.13 -14.44 41.61
CA ARG A 160 11.50 -13.03 41.88
C ARG A 160 12.19 -12.88 43.24
N ARG A 161 11.71 -13.57 44.28
CA ARG A 161 12.39 -13.59 45.59
C ARG A 161 13.76 -14.23 45.52
N GLU A 162 13.87 -15.40 44.88
CA GLU A 162 15.14 -16.10 44.70
C GLU A 162 16.16 -15.23 43.93
N LEU A 163 15.69 -14.44 42.93
CA LEU A 163 16.53 -13.49 42.19
C LEU A 163 16.96 -12.32 43.07
N ASP A 164 16.05 -11.73 43.83
CA ASP A 164 16.35 -10.62 44.75
C ASP A 164 17.30 -11.07 45.84
N GLU A 165 17.15 -12.27 46.42
CA GLU A 165 18.06 -12.84 47.39
C GLU A 165 19.44 -13.09 46.79
N ALA A 166 19.52 -13.61 45.56
CA ALA A 166 20.79 -13.82 44.85
C ALA A 166 21.53 -12.50 44.54
N LEU A 167 20.79 -11.43 44.17
CA LEU A 167 21.36 -10.11 43.88
C LEU A 167 21.83 -9.36 45.15
N HIS A 168 21.21 -9.63 46.31
CA HIS A 168 21.55 -8.98 47.58
C HIS A 168 22.42 -9.83 48.49
N SER A 169 22.78 -11.06 48.11
CA SER A 169 23.75 -11.87 48.82
C SER A 169 25.15 -11.28 48.62
N PRO A 170 25.92 -11.05 49.71
CA PRO A 170 27.28 -10.57 49.57
C PRO A 170 28.11 -11.61 48.81
N PRO A 171 29.11 -11.15 48.01
CA PRO A 171 29.96 -12.06 47.27
C PRO A 171 30.63 -13.01 48.25
N VAL A 172 30.52 -14.31 47.99
CA VAL A 172 31.21 -15.33 48.76
C VAL A 172 32.71 -15.09 48.59
N ASP A 173 33.37 -14.67 49.68
CA ASP A 173 34.80 -14.49 49.72
C ASP A 173 35.51 -15.81 49.37
N GLY A 174 35.99 -15.86 48.13
CA GLY A 174 36.79 -16.99 47.61
C GLY A 174 38.25 -16.93 48.02
N GLU A 175 38.54 -16.57 49.30
CA GLU A 175 39.88 -16.68 49.87
C GLU A 175 39.87 -17.38 51.22
N ARG A 176 39.90 -18.70 51.19
CA ARG A 176 40.53 -19.56 52.20
C ARG A 176 40.53 -21.02 51.77
N ALA A 177 41.48 -21.38 50.96
CA ALA A 177 42.02 -22.74 50.95
C ALA A 177 43.49 -22.66 50.56
N ARG A 178 44.32 -22.62 51.55
CA ARG A 178 45.72 -23.11 51.48
C ARG A 178 45.70 -24.59 51.64
#